data_1efde6bdd01a8a44120b8d82885a501c
#
_entry.id   1efde6bdd01a8a44120b8d82885a501c
#
_cell.length_a   1.000
_cell.length_b   1.000
_cell.length_c   1.000
_cell.angle_alpha   90.00
_cell.angle_beta   90.00
_cell.angle_gamma   90.00
#
_symmetry.space_group_name_H-M   'P 1'
#
loop_
_entity.id
_entity.type
_entity.pdbx_description
1 polymer ?
#
loop_
_entity_poly.entity_id
_entity_poly.type
_entity_poly.pdbx_seq_one_letter_code
_entity_poly.pdbx_strand_id
1 'polypeptide(L)' 'MENPGFTKPSITRLARRAGVKSMSDDCVDTIRSLIGVELNEIIRMAVILNEQNSTKTVMTDDIYNALKFLDMNVARSDEM' A
#
# COMPACT_ATOMS: atom_id res chain seq x y z
N MET A 1 15.39 3.08 2.10
CA MET A 1 15.20 1.81 2.79
C MET A 1 14.73 0.76 1.81
N GLU A 2 15.43 -0.33 1.76
CA GLU A 2 15.07 -1.39 0.83
C GLU A 2 14.00 -2.28 1.42
N ASN A 3 13.04 -2.60 0.59
CA ASN A 3 12.00 -3.54 0.96
C ASN A 3 12.13 -4.78 0.08
N PRO A 4 12.58 -5.92 0.65
CA PRO A 4 12.82 -7.11 -0.15
C PRO A 4 11.57 -7.66 -0.83
N GLY A 5 10.38 -7.27 -0.35
CA GLY A 5 9.13 -7.69 -0.97
C GLY A 5 8.81 -6.97 -2.28
N PHE A 6 9.49 -5.85 -2.57
CA PHE A 6 9.18 -5.03 -3.75
C PHE A 6 10.40 -4.89 -4.64
N THR A 7 10.99 -6.01 -5.00
CA THR A 7 12.11 -6.04 -5.96
C THR A 7 11.57 -5.87 -7.38
N LYS A 8 12.45 -5.47 -8.29
CA LYS A 8 12.08 -5.36 -9.70
C LYS A 8 11.47 -6.65 -10.26
N PRO A 9 12.07 -7.82 -10.02
CA PRO A 9 11.46 -9.06 -10.51
C PRO A 9 10.07 -9.32 -9.95
N SER A 10 9.84 -9.00 -8.67
CA SER A 10 8.52 -9.19 -8.04
C SER A 10 7.47 -8.33 -8.70
N ILE A 11 7.79 -7.05 -8.93
CA ILE A 11 6.87 -6.11 -9.56
C ILE A 11 6.61 -6.52 -11.00
N THR A 12 7.66 -6.94 -11.71
CA THR A 12 7.53 -7.39 -13.09
C THR A 12 6.60 -8.60 -13.20
N ARG A 13 6.74 -9.56 -12.28
CA ARG A 13 5.86 -10.72 -12.27
C ARG A 13 4.41 -10.34 -12.00
N LEU A 14 4.21 -9.42 -11.07
CA LEU A 14 2.88 -8.95 -10.74
C LEU A 14 2.23 -8.26 -11.95
N ALA A 15 2.99 -7.41 -12.63
CA ALA A 15 2.53 -6.72 -13.82
C ALA A 15 2.17 -7.71 -14.93
N ARG A 16 2.97 -8.75 -15.07
CA ARG A 16 2.72 -9.78 -16.08
C ARG A 16 1.40 -10.49 -15.84
N ARG A 17 1.10 -10.77 -14.58
CA ARG A 17 -0.19 -11.37 -14.20
C ARG A 17 -1.35 -10.44 -14.52
N ALA A 18 -1.12 -9.15 -14.48
CA ALA A 18 -2.14 -8.15 -14.80
C ALA A 18 -2.25 -7.89 -16.31
N GLY A 19 -1.45 -8.57 -17.12
CA GLY A 19 -1.54 -8.45 -18.57
C GLY A 19 -0.54 -7.49 -19.21
N VAL A 20 0.38 -6.95 -18.42
CA VAL A 20 1.40 -6.05 -18.95
C VAL A 20 2.51 -6.85 -19.61
N LYS A 21 2.85 -6.51 -20.85
CA LYS A 21 3.88 -7.23 -21.60
C LYS A 21 5.28 -6.78 -21.25
N SER A 22 5.48 -5.50 -21.04
CA SER A 22 6.78 -4.97 -20.63
C SER A 22 6.61 -3.64 -19.92
N MET A 23 7.60 -3.32 -19.11
CA MET A 23 7.66 -2.03 -18.40
C MET A 23 9.08 -1.51 -18.46
N SER A 24 9.21 -0.19 -18.55
CA SER A 24 10.52 0.44 -18.48
C SER A 24 11.04 0.38 -17.04
N ASP A 25 12.36 0.51 -16.88
CA ASP A 25 12.94 0.56 -15.55
C ASP A 25 12.42 1.74 -14.74
N ASP A 26 12.22 2.88 -15.39
CA ASP A 26 11.66 4.05 -14.71
C ASP A 26 10.26 3.79 -14.18
N CYS A 27 9.47 3.07 -14.95
CA CYS A 27 8.12 2.70 -14.53
C CYS A 27 8.16 1.83 -13.28
N VAL A 28 9.05 0.84 -13.25
CA VAL A 28 9.20 -0.03 -12.08
C VAL A 28 9.61 0.76 -10.85
N ASP A 29 10.57 1.68 -11.02
CA ASP A 29 11.02 2.51 -9.90
C ASP A 29 9.90 3.40 -9.37
N THR A 30 9.09 3.94 -10.26
CA THR A 30 7.95 4.77 -9.87
C THR A 30 6.94 3.95 -9.08
N ILE A 31 6.65 2.74 -9.52
CA ILE A 31 5.72 1.86 -8.81
C ILE A 31 6.25 1.55 -7.41
N ARG A 32 7.53 1.26 -7.29
CA ARG A 32 8.14 0.99 -5.98
C ARG A 32 7.99 2.17 -5.03
N SER A 33 8.23 3.37 -5.55
CA SER A 33 8.08 4.59 -4.75
C SER A 33 6.64 4.79 -4.29
N LEU A 34 5.68 4.56 -5.20
CA LEU A 34 4.26 4.73 -4.87
C LEU A 34 3.80 3.69 -3.86
N ILE A 35 4.26 2.46 -3.98
CA ILE A 35 3.94 1.42 -2.99
C ILE A 35 4.47 1.82 -1.61
N GLY A 36 5.68 2.36 -1.56
CA GLY A 36 6.27 2.80 -0.29
C GLY A 36 5.45 3.90 0.37
N VAL A 37 4.99 4.87 -0.41
CA VAL A 37 4.17 5.96 0.10
C VAL A 37 2.83 5.42 0.62
N GLU A 38 2.20 4.56 -0.15
CA GLU A 38 0.91 3.97 0.20
C GLU A 38 0.99 3.16 1.48
N LEU A 39 2.02 2.32 1.60
CA LEU A 39 2.23 1.52 2.81
C LEU A 39 2.45 2.41 4.02
N ASN A 40 3.19 3.49 3.86
CA ASN A 40 3.44 4.41 4.95
C ASN A 40 2.13 5.02 5.46
N GLU A 41 1.23 5.40 4.55
CA GLU A 41 -0.07 5.93 4.91
C GLU A 41 -0.91 4.90 5.66
N ILE A 42 -0.94 3.67 5.16
CA ILE A 42 -1.71 2.59 5.78
C ILE A 42 -1.21 2.33 7.20
N ILE A 43 0.11 2.25 7.35
CA ILE A 43 0.70 1.98 8.66
C ILE A 43 0.40 3.13 9.63
N ARG A 44 0.54 4.37 9.17
CA ARG A 44 0.23 5.53 10.01
C ARG A 44 -1.22 5.51 10.48
N MET A 45 -2.14 5.23 9.57
CA MET A 45 -3.55 5.18 9.91
C MET A 45 -3.82 4.03 10.87
N ALA A 46 -3.18 2.89 10.66
CA ALA A 46 -3.33 1.74 11.56
C ALA A 46 -2.87 2.08 12.97
N VAL A 47 -1.76 2.82 13.10
CA VAL A 47 -1.26 3.23 14.40
C VAL A 47 -2.25 4.17 15.08
N ILE A 48 -2.79 5.13 14.34
CA ILE A 48 -3.77 6.08 14.87
C ILE A 48 -5.00 5.36 15.38
N LEU A 49 -5.54 4.45 14.59
CA LEU A 49 -6.72 3.68 14.98
C LEU A 49 -6.44 2.75 16.14
N ASN A 50 -5.24 2.18 16.18
CA ASN A 50 -4.83 1.29 17.26
C ASN A 50 -4.72 2.01 18.59
N GLU A 51 -4.27 3.26 18.59
CA GLU A 51 -4.15 4.06 19.80
C GLU A 51 -5.47 4.19 20.54
N GLN A 52 -6.58 4.23 19.80
CA GLN A 52 -7.91 4.33 20.39
C GLN A 52 -8.27 3.05 21.16
N ASN A 53 -7.67 1.94 20.80
CA ASN A 53 -7.93 0.66 21.43
C ASN A 53 -6.99 0.38 22.61
N SER A 54 -6.06 1.29 22.87
CA SER A 54 -5.12 1.21 24.00
C SER A 54 -4.22 -0.01 23.95
N THR A 55 -3.97 -0.56 22.78
CA THR A 55 -3.04 -1.67 22.62
C THR A 55 -1.73 -1.16 22.03
N LYS A 56 -0.64 -1.89 22.30
CA LYS A 56 0.68 -1.51 21.80
C LYS A 56 1.07 -2.25 20.54
N THR A 57 0.30 -3.24 20.16
CA THR A 57 0.60 -4.08 19.01
C THR A 57 -0.41 -3.80 17.91
N VAL A 58 0.11 -3.47 16.72
CA VAL A 58 -0.75 -3.33 15.54
C VAL A 58 -1.01 -4.73 15.00
N MET A 59 -2.28 -5.07 14.90
CA MET A 59 -2.73 -6.39 14.47
C MET A 59 -3.28 -6.33 13.06
N THR A 60 -3.52 -7.48 12.48
CA THR A 60 -4.06 -7.59 11.13
C THR A 60 -5.34 -6.78 10.96
N ASP A 61 -6.22 -6.83 11.94
CA ASP A 61 -7.48 -6.09 11.88
C ASP A 61 -7.25 -4.58 11.79
N ASP A 62 -6.22 -4.09 12.46
CA ASP A 62 -5.88 -2.66 12.41
C ASP A 62 -5.50 -2.26 10.99
N ILE A 63 -4.78 -3.11 10.29
CA ILE A 63 -4.38 -2.85 8.90
C ILE A 63 -5.60 -2.85 7.99
N TYR A 64 -6.49 -3.83 8.13
CA TYR A 64 -7.71 -3.87 7.33
C TYR A 64 -8.60 -2.67 7.59
N ASN A 65 -8.72 -2.26 8.85
CA ASN A 65 -9.51 -1.09 9.20
C ASN A 65 -8.91 0.18 8.61
N ALA A 66 -7.58 0.30 8.64
CA ALA A 66 -6.88 1.44 8.06
C ALA A 66 -7.11 1.51 6.55
N LEU A 67 -6.98 0.37 5.88
CA LEU A 67 -7.19 0.28 4.44
C LEU A 67 -8.62 0.65 4.08
N LYS A 68 -9.58 0.14 4.83
CA LYS A 68 -10.99 0.44 4.62
C LYS A 68 -11.27 1.93 4.80
N PHE A 69 -10.70 2.52 5.83
CA PHE A 69 -10.86 3.95 6.09
C PHE A 69 -10.34 4.79 4.93
N LEU A 70 -9.15 4.46 4.43
CA LEU A 70 -8.54 5.18 3.31
C LEU A 70 -9.31 4.98 2.02
N ASP A 71 -9.77 3.76 1.77
CA ASP A 71 -10.56 3.44 0.58
C ASP A 71 -11.88 4.20 0.57
N MET A 72 -12.53 4.33 1.72
CA MET A 72 -13.77 5.07 1.82
C MET A 72 -13.58 6.53 1.46
N ASN A 73 -12.47 7.12 1.88
CA ASN A 73 -12.16 8.51 1.54
C ASN A 73 -11.92 8.68 0.05
N VAL A 74 -11.22 7.74 -0.56
CA VAL A 74 -10.95 7.75 -1.99
C VAL A 74 -12.24 7.58 -2.77
N ALA A 75 -13.07 6.62 -2.36
CA ALA A 75 -14.35 6.35 -3.01
C ALA A 75 -15.26 7.58 -2.99
N ARG A 76 -15.27 8.31 -1.89
CA ARG A 76 -16.05 9.54 -1.80
C ARG A 76 -15.58 10.61 -2.77
N SER A 77 -14.27 10.70 -2.92
CA SER A 77 -13.69 11.66 -3.86
C SER A 77 -14.09 11.33 -5.28
N ASP A 78 -14.13 10.04 -5.61
CA ASP A 78 -14.49 9.58 -6.94
C ASP A 78 -15.96 9.82 -7.28
N GLU A 79 -16.82 9.78 -6.28
CA GLU A 79 -18.24 9.96 -6.47
C GLU A 79 -18.63 11.42 -6.71
N MET A 80 -17.73 12.30 -6.45
CA MET A 80 -17.97 13.73 -6.67
C MET A 80 -17.48 14.18 -8.04
#